data_885fff8e260e8046a037b39ceca5ab67
#
_entry.id   885fff8e260e8046a037b39ceca5ab67
#
_cell.length_a   1.000
_cell.length_b   1.000
_cell.length_c   1.000
_cell.angle_alpha   90.00
_cell.angle_beta   90.00
_cell.angle_gamma   90.00
#
_symmetry.space_group_name_H-M   'P 1'
#
loop_
_entity.id
_entity.type
_entity.pdbx_description
1 polymer ?
#
loop_
_entity_poly.entity_id
_entity_poly.type
_entity_poly.pdbx_seq_one_letter_code
_entity_poly.pdbx_strand_id
1 'polypeptide(L)'
;MKIKQKNLFHLLMVFREVIRQGSFTAAAEKLDLTKSAISQYVTRLEQHLGVQLLTRSTRALSLTSVGHKLLERSEELKTLLDITIDEINNIKQQPTGSLSITVPQALAQPLVLPAIKLLNKQFPQVEPRLIVDDGNLDIIKRGIDIAIRVGVLQDSELKAGKIGEHREILVASSSYLSSLEKKVTLNNIEEHPFIATSWQTTNLIHHFQDNNNTQFDICLKPKFEVNSANVALDLVSLGLGIALLPDIFVKKHIYEGKIQHVLEHLKGKTDNIYYVHAYKENVPLKVKWLIEFLKKTMNNKS
;
A
#
# COMPACT_ATOMS: atom_id res chain seq x y z
N MET A 1 -20.68 37.61 13.65
CA MET A 1 -20.47 36.95 14.99
C MET A 1 -19.18 36.16 14.92
N LYS A 2 -18.11 36.58 15.62
CA LYS A 2 -16.82 35.85 15.62
C LYS A 2 -16.99 34.50 16.32
N ILE A 3 -16.79 33.38 15.58
CA ILE A 3 -16.74 32.06 16.21
C ILE A 3 -15.54 32.01 17.15
N LYS A 4 -15.73 31.52 18.39
CA LYS A 4 -14.63 31.28 19.31
C LYS A 4 -13.69 30.24 18.68
N GLN A 5 -12.38 30.40 18.76
CA GLN A 5 -11.37 29.51 18.21
C GLN A 5 -11.62 28.02 18.54
N LYS A 6 -12.17 27.72 19.70
CA LYS A 6 -12.55 26.39 20.18
C LYS A 6 -13.55 25.67 19.23
N ASN A 7 -14.45 26.42 18.58
CA ASN A 7 -15.43 25.85 17.67
C ASN A 7 -14.89 25.71 16.25
N LEU A 8 -13.90 26.50 15.86
CA LEU A 8 -13.34 26.47 14.52
C LEU A 8 -12.65 25.14 14.21
N PHE A 9 -11.89 24.60 15.14
CA PHE A 9 -11.23 23.30 14.99
C PHE A 9 -12.25 22.17 14.76
N HIS A 10 -13.32 22.16 15.53
CA HIS A 10 -14.40 21.17 15.33
C HIS A 10 -15.01 21.27 13.92
N LEU A 11 -15.30 22.49 13.46
CA LEU A 11 -15.85 22.70 12.12
C LEU A 11 -14.90 22.23 11.01
N LEU A 12 -13.59 22.46 11.18
CA LEU A 12 -12.55 21.95 10.25
C LEU A 12 -12.52 20.44 10.21
N MET A 13 -12.62 19.76 11.35
CA MET A 13 -12.61 18.30 11.42
C MET A 13 -13.88 17.69 10.80
N VAL A 14 -15.03 18.32 11.00
CA VAL A 14 -16.27 17.91 10.34
C VAL A 14 -16.17 18.07 8.82
N PHE A 15 -15.71 19.23 8.33
CA PHE A 15 -15.48 19.46 6.91
C PHE A 15 -14.55 18.39 6.29
N ARG A 16 -13.42 18.13 6.93
CA ARG A 16 -12.48 17.09 6.52
C ARG A 16 -13.15 15.73 6.40
N GLU A 17 -13.95 15.34 7.41
CA GLU A 17 -14.63 14.03 7.41
C GLU A 17 -15.68 13.92 6.30
N VAL A 18 -16.42 14.99 6.00
CA VAL A 18 -17.37 15.04 4.87
C VAL A 18 -16.66 14.71 3.54
N ILE A 19 -15.47 15.25 3.33
CA ILE A 19 -14.71 14.99 2.10
C ILE A 19 -14.16 13.58 2.08
N ARG A 20 -13.64 13.07 3.18
CA ARG A 20 -13.12 11.69 3.29
C ARG A 20 -14.19 10.63 3.04
N GLN A 21 -15.40 10.87 3.53
CA GLN A 21 -16.53 9.95 3.35
C GLN A 21 -17.23 10.14 1.99
N GLY A 22 -16.92 11.21 1.26
CA GLY A 22 -17.55 11.52 -0.02
C GLY A 22 -19.02 11.91 0.07
N SER A 23 -19.62 11.92 1.27
CA SER A 23 -21.01 12.32 1.45
C SER A 23 -21.31 12.84 2.86
N PHE A 24 -22.26 13.78 2.95
CA PHE A 24 -22.76 14.29 4.23
C PHE A 24 -23.43 13.21 5.09
N THR A 25 -24.08 12.23 4.47
CA THR A 25 -24.77 11.14 5.18
C THR A 25 -23.75 10.19 5.81
N ALA A 26 -22.76 9.73 5.04
CA ALA A 26 -21.70 8.85 5.57
C ALA A 26 -20.84 9.55 6.64
N ALA A 27 -20.57 10.86 6.49
CA ALA A 27 -19.89 11.63 7.53
C ALA A 27 -20.73 11.76 8.81
N ALA A 28 -22.06 11.90 8.68
CA ALA A 28 -22.97 11.96 9.81
C ALA A 28 -22.97 10.65 10.61
N GLU A 29 -23.07 9.52 9.93
CA GLU A 29 -22.97 8.19 10.55
C GLU A 29 -21.61 8.00 11.24
N LYS A 30 -20.51 8.40 10.57
CA LYS A 30 -19.16 8.25 11.12
C LYS A 30 -18.89 9.10 12.35
N LEU A 31 -19.54 10.27 12.46
CA LEU A 31 -19.34 11.23 13.56
C LEU A 31 -20.45 11.12 14.62
N ASP A 32 -21.39 10.19 14.49
CA ASP A 32 -22.56 10.04 15.36
C ASP A 32 -23.38 11.34 15.46
N LEU A 33 -23.62 11.96 14.30
CA LEU A 33 -24.35 13.22 14.15
C LEU A 33 -25.46 13.09 13.12
N THR A 34 -26.39 14.05 13.12
CA THR A 34 -27.39 14.13 12.06
C THR A 34 -26.83 14.77 10.78
N LYS A 35 -27.31 14.36 9.61
CA LYS A 35 -26.95 15.00 8.33
C LYS A 35 -27.19 16.51 8.35
N SER A 36 -28.25 16.97 9.00
CA SER A 36 -28.57 18.39 9.17
C SER A 36 -27.50 19.10 9.97
N ALA A 37 -27.01 18.51 11.07
CA ALA A 37 -25.94 19.08 11.89
C ALA A 37 -24.64 19.22 11.10
N ILE A 38 -24.25 18.16 10.36
CA ILE A 38 -23.05 18.19 9.50
C ILE A 38 -23.15 19.32 8.45
N SER A 39 -24.30 19.44 7.78
CA SER A 39 -24.53 20.52 6.80
C SER A 39 -24.42 21.91 7.45
N GLN A 40 -25.00 22.09 8.63
CA GLN A 40 -24.89 23.36 9.37
C GLN A 40 -23.43 23.65 9.79
N TYR A 41 -22.65 22.67 10.19
CA TYR A 41 -21.26 22.87 10.55
C TYR A 41 -20.41 23.32 9.36
N VAL A 42 -20.58 22.69 8.20
CA VAL A 42 -19.89 23.11 6.98
C VAL A 42 -20.33 24.52 6.56
N THR A 43 -21.63 24.83 6.56
CA THR A 43 -22.14 26.17 6.24
C THR A 43 -21.59 27.22 7.21
N ARG A 44 -21.53 26.94 8.52
CA ARG A 44 -20.93 27.85 9.52
C ARG A 44 -19.45 28.08 9.28
N LEU A 45 -18.70 27.04 8.85
CA LEU A 45 -17.31 27.15 8.48
C LEU A 45 -17.14 28.11 7.28
N GLU A 46 -17.90 27.90 6.20
CA GLU A 46 -17.90 28.76 5.01
C GLU A 46 -18.24 30.21 5.36
N GLN A 47 -19.27 30.43 6.17
CA GLN A 47 -19.66 31.77 6.65
C GLN A 47 -18.56 32.42 7.47
N HIS A 48 -17.87 31.65 8.33
CA HIS A 48 -16.79 32.19 9.15
C HIS A 48 -15.59 32.61 8.32
N LEU A 49 -15.26 31.80 7.30
CA LEU A 49 -14.13 32.07 6.39
C LEU A 49 -14.48 33.07 5.29
N GLY A 50 -15.77 33.33 5.05
CA GLY A 50 -16.25 34.23 4.01
C GLY A 50 -16.06 33.67 2.59
N VAL A 51 -15.87 32.36 2.45
CA VAL A 51 -15.62 31.67 1.17
C VAL A 51 -16.38 30.35 1.09
N GLN A 52 -16.73 29.93 -0.11
CA GLN A 52 -17.27 28.61 -0.36
C GLN A 52 -16.13 27.59 -0.45
N LEU A 53 -16.27 26.47 0.25
CA LEU A 53 -15.34 25.36 0.25
C LEU A 53 -15.80 24.24 -0.66
N LEU A 54 -17.12 24.12 -0.84
CA LEU A 54 -17.78 23.11 -1.66
C LEU A 54 -18.49 23.74 -2.85
N THR A 55 -18.41 23.10 -4.01
CA THR A 55 -19.26 23.44 -5.15
C THR A 55 -20.61 22.73 -4.98
N ARG A 56 -21.69 23.50 -5.07
CA ARG A 56 -23.05 22.96 -5.01
C ARG A 56 -23.44 22.36 -6.36
N SER A 57 -23.05 21.11 -6.61
CA SER A 57 -23.62 20.32 -7.71
C SER A 57 -24.55 19.26 -7.11
N THR A 58 -25.73 19.08 -7.69
CA THR A 58 -26.72 18.08 -7.25
C THR A 58 -26.26 16.65 -7.50
N ARG A 59 -25.12 16.43 -8.18
CA ARG A 59 -24.65 15.09 -8.60
C ARG A 59 -23.35 14.61 -7.96
N ALA A 60 -22.55 15.51 -7.38
CA ALA A 60 -21.29 15.12 -6.73
C ALA A 60 -20.82 16.17 -5.72
N LEU A 61 -20.21 15.71 -4.63
CA LEU A 61 -19.50 16.54 -3.68
C LEU A 61 -18.14 16.92 -4.29
N SER A 62 -17.95 18.21 -4.59
CA SER A 62 -16.71 18.72 -5.19
C SER A 62 -16.17 19.88 -4.37
N LEU A 63 -14.84 19.97 -4.28
CA LEU A 63 -14.13 21.05 -3.58
C LEU A 63 -13.90 22.25 -4.51
N THR A 64 -13.94 23.45 -3.94
CA THR A 64 -13.35 24.63 -4.58
C THR A 64 -11.82 24.60 -4.43
N SER A 65 -11.09 25.47 -5.16
CA SER A 65 -9.64 25.63 -4.97
C SER A 65 -9.26 25.97 -3.53
N VAL A 66 -10.08 26.80 -2.85
CA VAL A 66 -9.90 27.14 -1.44
C VAL A 66 -10.23 25.94 -0.55
N GLY A 67 -11.28 25.17 -0.90
CA GLY A 67 -11.63 23.93 -0.22
C GLY A 67 -10.51 22.88 -0.26
N HIS A 68 -9.85 22.71 -1.42
CA HIS A 68 -8.68 21.83 -1.52
C HIS A 68 -7.53 22.27 -0.58
N LYS A 69 -7.21 23.55 -0.59
CA LYS A 69 -6.15 24.08 0.28
C LYS A 69 -6.48 23.94 1.77
N LEU A 70 -7.76 24.15 2.13
CA LEU A 70 -8.20 23.97 3.52
C LEU A 70 -8.18 22.49 3.93
N LEU A 71 -8.58 21.59 3.05
CA LEU A 71 -8.49 20.14 3.29
C LEU A 71 -7.06 19.70 3.59
N GLU A 72 -6.10 20.10 2.75
CA GLU A 72 -4.68 19.83 2.93
C GLU A 72 -4.20 20.28 4.32
N ARG A 73 -4.51 21.53 4.71
CA ARG A 73 -4.15 22.06 6.03
C ARG A 73 -4.88 21.38 7.18
N SER A 74 -6.11 20.93 6.97
CA SER A 74 -6.87 20.18 7.96
C SER A 74 -6.29 18.79 8.20
N GLU A 75 -5.74 18.14 7.17
CA GLU A 75 -5.03 16.86 7.30
C GLU A 75 -3.71 17.04 8.06
N GLU A 76 -2.95 18.10 7.79
CA GLU A 76 -1.73 18.44 8.54
C GLU A 76 -2.03 18.65 10.04
N LEU A 77 -3.08 19.43 10.34
CA LEU A 77 -3.51 19.70 11.72
C LEU A 77 -3.94 18.43 12.45
N LYS A 78 -4.69 17.55 11.77
CA LYS A 78 -5.09 16.26 12.36
C LYS A 78 -3.88 15.38 12.64
N THR A 79 -2.94 15.30 11.70
CA THR A 79 -1.70 14.56 11.87
C THR A 79 -0.88 15.09 13.06
N LEU A 80 -0.76 16.42 13.19
CA LEU A 80 -0.06 17.04 14.32
C LEU A 80 -0.73 16.71 15.66
N LEU A 81 -2.08 16.76 15.71
CA LEU A 81 -2.83 16.38 16.90
C LEU A 81 -2.59 14.92 17.28
N ASP A 82 -2.64 13.99 16.29
CA ASP A 82 -2.41 12.57 16.52
C ASP A 82 -0.99 12.32 17.03
N ILE A 83 0.01 12.97 16.44
CA ILE A 83 1.41 12.93 16.92
C ILE A 83 1.49 13.38 18.38
N THR A 84 0.85 14.51 18.71
CA THR A 84 0.88 15.06 20.08
C THR A 84 0.23 14.10 21.09
N ILE A 85 -0.90 13.49 20.72
CA ILE A 85 -1.56 12.50 21.56
C ILE A 85 -0.69 11.25 21.71
N ASP A 86 -0.06 10.79 20.62
CA ASP A 86 0.85 9.65 20.63
C ASP A 86 2.12 9.95 21.46
N GLU A 87 2.66 11.16 21.42
CA GLU A 87 3.77 11.58 22.28
C GLU A 87 3.40 11.50 23.78
N ILE A 88 2.21 11.96 24.14
CA ILE A 88 1.68 11.85 25.51
C ILE A 88 1.46 10.38 25.88
N ASN A 89 0.96 9.56 24.97
CA ASN A 89 0.76 8.13 25.16
C ASN A 89 2.08 7.35 25.19
N ASN A 90 3.13 7.85 24.50
CA ASN A 90 4.50 7.32 24.57
C ASN A 90 5.09 7.41 25.97
N ILE A 91 4.71 8.43 26.74
CA ILE A 91 5.06 8.51 28.18
C ILE A 91 4.47 7.33 28.94
N LYS A 92 3.36 6.75 28.47
CA LYS A 92 2.72 5.53 29.02
C LYS A 92 3.16 4.24 28.35
N GLN A 93 4.10 4.28 27.38
CA GLN A 93 4.67 3.13 26.65
C GLN A 93 3.65 2.20 25.93
N GLN A 94 2.42 2.65 25.70
CA GLN A 94 1.41 1.83 25.00
C GLN A 94 0.83 2.56 23.78
N PRO A 95 1.17 2.13 22.57
CA PRO A 95 0.58 2.69 21.36
C PRO A 95 -0.88 2.28 21.21
N THR A 96 -1.73 3.23 20.79
CA THR A 96 -3.18 3.04 20.60
C THR A 96 -3.66 3.74 19.33
N GLY A 97 -4.89 3.48 18.93
CA GLY A 97 -5.60 4.18 17.87
C GLY A 97 -5.31 3.68 16.46
N SER A 98 -5.86 4.37 15.46
CA SER A 98 -5.81 3.96 14.05
C SER A 98 -4.41 4.04 13.47
N LEU A 99 -3.99 3.00 12.72
CA LEU A 99 -2.74 2.92 11.97
C LEU A 99 -3.03 2.61 10.51
N SER A 100 -2.90 3.62 9.65
CA SER A 100 -3.17 3.50 8.21
C SER A 100 -1.91 3.06 7.45
N ILE A 101 -2.00 1.92 6.76
CA ILE A 101 -0.88 1.26 6.09
C ILE A 101 -1.25 1.08 4.62
N THR A 102 -0.37 1.45 3.68
CA THR A 102 -0.50 1.01 2.29
C THR A 102 0.63 0.08 1.90
N VAL A 103 0.29 -0.92 1.07
CA VAL A 103 1.21 -1.99 0.69
C VAL A 103 0.87 -2.53 -0.70
N PRO A 104 1.87 -2.88 -1.54
CA PRO A 104 1.65 -3.62 -2.76
C PRO A 104 1.06 -5.00 -2.51
N GLN A 105 0.22 -5.47 -3.43
CA GLN A 105 -0.53 -6.73 -3.31
C GLN A 105 0.35 -7.93 -2.97
N ALA A 106 1.49 -8.06 -3.68
CA ALA A 106 2.43 -9.16 -3.50
C ALA A 106 3.09 -9.21 -2.10
N LEU A 107 3.13 -8.08 -1.37
CA LEU A 107 3.75 -8.00 -0.04
C LEU A 107 2.75 -8.03 1.12
N ALA A 108 1.46 -7.85 0.86
CA ALA A 108 0.45 -7.83 1.91
C ALA A 108 0.46 -9.13 2.74
N GLN A 109 0.22 -10.26 2.09
CA GLN A 109 0.12 -11.56 2.75
C GLN A 109 1.45 -12.04 3.33
N PRO A 110 2.58 -12.03 2.58
CA PRO A 110 3.81 -12.59 3.10
C PRO A 110 4.50 -11.70 4.15
N LEU A 111 4.37 -10.39 4.11
CA LEU A 111 5.15 -9.48 4.94
C LEU A 111 4.29 -8.70 5.95
N VAL A 112 3.24 -8.01 5.47
CA VAL A 112 2.51 -7.05 6.30
C VAL A 112 1.54 -7.73 7.25
N LEU A 113 0.78 -8.74 6.82
CA LEU A 113 -0.16 -9.44 7.71
C LEU A 113 0.52 -10.14 8.91
N PRO A 114 1.67 -10.82 8.75
CA PRO A 114 2.42 -11.36 9.89
C PRO A 114 2.92 -10.27 10.85
N ALA A 115 3.37 -9.12 10.33
CA ALA A 115 3.80 -7.99 11.15
C ALA A 115 2.62 -7.38 11.93
N ILE A 116 1.45 -7.23 11.29
CA ILE A 116 0.20 -6.79 11.94
C ILE A 116 -0.21 -7.79 13.04
N LYS A 117 -0.09 -9.10 12.79
CA LYS A 117 -0.37 -10.13 13.82
C LYS A 117 0.51 -9.94 15.06
N LEU A 118 1.79 -9.65 14.89
CA LEU A 118 2.70 -9.36 16.00
C LEU A 118 2.31 -8.06 16.71
N LEU A 119 2.00 -7.01 15.94
CA LEU A 119 1.57 -5.72 16.47
C LEU A 119 0.30 -5.87 17.31
N ASN A 120 -0.72 -6.55 16.79
CA ASN A 120 -1.99 -6.75 17.50
C ASN A 120 -1.83 -7.61 18.76
N LYS A 121 -0.92 -8.60 18.74
CA LYS A 121 -0.62 -9.42 19.92
C LYS A 121 0.00 -8.58 21.05
N GLN A 122 0.87 -7.64 20.73
CA GLN A 122 1.59 -6.82 21.71
C GLN A 122 0.81 -5.56 22.09
N PHE A 123 0.08 -4.99 21.15
CA PHE A 123 -0.67 -3.73 21.30
C PHE A 123 -2.09 -3.85 20.74
N PRO A 124 -2.99 -4.54 21.44
CA PRO A 124 -4.35 -4.81 20.93
C PRO A 124 -5.21 -3.56 20.75
N GLN A 125 -4.82 -2.41 21.30
CA GLN A 125 -5.51 -1.13 21.15
C GLN A 125 -5.10 -0.36 19.88
N VAL A 126 -4.13 -0.87 19.10
CA VAL A 126 -3.83 -0.33 17.77
C VAL A 126 -4.80 -0.92 16.78
N GLU A 127 -5.40 -0.07 15.94
CA GLU A 127 -6.39 -0.44 14.93
C GLU A 127 -5.78 -0.32 13.52
N PRO A 128 -5.16 -1.37 12.95
CA PRO A 128 -4.57 -1.31 11.63
C PRO A 128 -5.64 -1.15 10.54
N ARG A 129 -5.42 -0.21 9.63
CA ARG A 129 -6.18 -0.01 8.40
C ARG A 129 -5.26 -0.30 7.22
N LEU A 130 -5.54 -1.38 6.49
CA LEU A 130 -4.71 -1.81 5.37
C LEU A 130 -5.33 -1.40 4.04
N ILE A 131 -4.55 -0.69 3.22
CA ILE A 131 -4.88 -0.34 1.85
C ILE A 131 -3.93 -1.11 0.95
N VAL A 132 -4.46 -2.10 0.23
CA VAL A 132 -3.69 -2.92 -0.70
C VAL A 132 -3.81 -2.30 -2.08
N ASP A 133 -2.72 -1.71 -2.56
CA ASP A 133 -2.70 -0.97 -3.82
C ASP A 133 -1.27 -0.95 -4.39
N ASP A 134 -1.12 -1.31 -5.66
CA ASP A 134 0.18 -1.33 -6.35
C ASP A 134 0.59 0.04 -6.90
N GLY A 135 -0.31 1.03 -6.86
CA GLY A 135 -0.03 2.42 -7.25
C GLY A 135 0.73 3.21 -6.18
N ASN A 136 1.36 4.28 -6.62
CA ASN A 136 2.03 5.23 -5.73
C ASN A 136 1.01 6.22 -5.13
N LEU A 137 0.27 5.76 -4.12
CA LEU A 137 -0.66 6.62 -3.41
C LEU A 137 0.07 7.75 -2.68
N ASP A 138 -0.48 8.96 -2.78
CA ASP A 138 -0.01 10.11 -2.01
C ASP A 138 -0.37 9.92 -0.53
N ILE A 139 0.64 9.58 0.28
CA ILE A 139 0.45 9.24 1.69
C ILE A 139 0.01 10.45 2.52
N ILE A 140 0.43 11.66 2.15
CA ILE A 140 0.07 12.89 2.88
C ILE A 140 -1.40 13.23 2.63
N LYS A 141 -1.80 13.33 1.36
CA LYS A 141 -3.20 13.66 1.00
C LYS A 141 -4.22 12.65 1.52
N ARG A 142 -3.82 11.38 1.65
CA ARG A 142 -4.71 10.31 2.11
C ARG A 142 -4.63 10.02 3.60
N GLY A 143 -3.79 10.74 4.36
CA GLY A 143 -3.60 10.51 5.79
C GLY A 143 -3.10 9.10 6.09
N ILE A 144 -2.16 8.60 5.29
CA ILE A 144 -1.54 7.27 5.46
C ILE A 144 -0.32 7.43 6.37
N ASP A 145 -0.27 6.66 7.45
CA ASP A 145 0.80 6.72 8.44
C ASP A 145 2.11 6.12 7.90
N ILE A 146 2.01 5.02 7.14
CA ILE A 146 3.17 4.32 6.59
C ILE A 146 2.80 3.63 5.28
N ALA A 147 3.72 3.70 4.31
CA ALA A 147 3.64 2.99 3.05
C ALA A 147 4.77 1.96 2.94
N ILE A 148 4.45 0.78 2.42
CA ILE A 148 5.45 -0.18 1.96
C ILE A 148 5.62 0.03 0.46
N ARG A 149 6.86 0.11 0.00
CA ARG A 149 7.21 0.38 -1.41
C ARG A 149 8.30 -0.58 -1.87
N VAL A 150 8.34 -0.82 -3.18
CA VAL A 150 9.31 -1.69 -3.84
C VAL A 150 10.05 -0.92 -4.93
N GLY A 151 11.32 -1.23 -5.11
CA GLY A 151 12.15 -0.68 -6.18
C GLY A 151 12.71 0.70 -5.89
N VAL A 152 12.86 1.52 -6.92
CA VAL A 152 13.46 2.85 -6.80
C VAL A 152 12.45 3.82 -6.22
N LEU A 153 12.83 4.47 -5.12
CA LEU A 153 12.03 5.55 -4.54
C LEU A 153 12.30 6.85 -5.31
N GLN A 154 11.23 7.58 -5.62
CA GLN A 154 11.36 8.93 -6.17
C GLN A 154 11.84 9.90 -5.09
N ASP A 155 12.62 10.89 -5.47
CA ASP A 155 13.04 11.95 -4.56
C ASP A 155 11.81 12.68 -4.00
N SER A 156 11.73 12.73 -2.68
CA SER A 156 10.63 13.35 -1.96
C SER A 156 11.08 13.79 -0.55
N GLU A 157 10.29 14.63 0.10
CA GLU A 157 10.52 14.99 1.52
C GLU A 157 10.19 13.86 2.50
N LEU A 158 9.72 12.71 2.01
CA LEU A 158 9.34 11.57 2.83
C LEU A 158 10.58 10.87 3.41
N LYS A 159 10.43 10.33 4.60
CA LYS A 159 11.46 9.49 5.22
C LYS A 159 11.26 8.05 4.81
N ALA A 160 12.34 7.40 4.42
CA ALA A 160 12.33 6.01 3.99
C ALA A 160 13.41 5.19 4.69
N GLY A 161 13.18 3.89 4.83
CA GLY A 161 14.19 2.96 5.30
C GLY A 161 13.98 1.56 4.72
N LYS A 162 15.06 0.85 4.50
CA LYS A 162 15.03 -0.51 3.94
C LYS A 162 14.45 -1.48 5.00
N ILE A 163 13.54 -2.36 4.56
CA ILE A 163 13.02 -3.50 5.31
C ILE A 163 13.77 -4.76 4.92
N GLY A 164 14.02 -4.95 3.63
CA GLY A 164 14.67 -6.10 3.04
C GLY A 164 14.68 -6.01 1.53
N GLU A 165 14.72 -7.15 0.89
CA GLU A 165 14.68 -7.27 -0.58
C GLU A 165 13.88 -8.50 -0.99
N HIS A 166 13.43 -8.52 -2.22
CA HIS A 166 12.86 -9.70 -2.87
C HIS A 166 13.46 -9.85 -4.27
N ARG A 167 13.29 -11.02 -4.83
CA ARG A 167 13.72 -11.32 -6.19
C ARG A 167 12.54 -11.79 -7.02
N GLU A 168 12.49 -11.38 -8.28
CA GLU A 168 11.55 -11.95 -9.22
C GLU A 168 12.03 -13.33 -9.68
N ILE A 169 11.13 -14.31 -9.70
CA ILE A 169 11.38 -15.68 -10.15
C ILE A 169 10.30 -16.12 -11.14
N LEU A 170 10.69 -16.94 -12.10
CA LEU A 170 9.78 -17.56 -13.05
C LEU A 170 9.05 -18.72 -12.38
N VAL A 171 7.72 -18.75 -12.50
CA VAL A 171 6.90 -19.81 -11.90
C VAL A 171 5.86 -20.33 -12.88
N ALA A 172 5.57 -21.62 -12.77
CA ALA A 172 4.50 -22.29 -13.50
C ALA A 172 3.84 -23.34 -12.61
N SER A 173 2.62 -23.77 -12.94
CA SER A 173 1.99 -24.86 -12.20
C SER A 173 2.63 -26.20 -12.54
N SER A 174 2.61 -27.12 -11.58
CA SER A 174 3.10 -28.49 -11.77
C SER A 174 2.33 -29.21 -12.90
N SER A 175 1.03 -28.94 -13.02
CA SER A 175 0.19 -29.50 -14.09
C SER A 175 0.59 -28.99 -15.47
N TYR A 176 0.86 -27.68 -15.61
CA TYR A 176 1.33 -27.11 -16.86
C TYR A 176 2.66 -27.74 -17.28
N LEU A 177 3.63 -27.78 -16.38
CA LEU A 177 4.95 -28.34 -16.68
C LEU A 177 4.88 -29.83 -17.05
N SER A 178 3.99 -30.58 -16.42
CA SER A 178 3.79 -32.03 -16.73
C SER A 178 3.07 -32.27 -18.06
N SER A 179 2.35 -31.29 -18.57
CA SER A 179 1.66 -31.39 -19.88
C SER A 179 2.57 -31.10 -21.07
N LEU A 180 3.78 -30.57 -20.82
CA LEU A 180 4.70 -30.23 -21.90
C LEU A 180 5.46 -31.43 -22.38
N GLU A 181 5.58 -31.57 -23.70
CA GLU A 181 6.41 -32.60 -24.35
C GLU A 181 7.91 -32.41 -24.09
N LYS A 182 8.33 -31.14 -23.98
CA LYS A 182 9.72 -30.77 -23.72
C LYS A 182 9.79 -29.88 -22.46
N LYS A 183 10.83 -30.08 -21.66
CA LYS A 183 11.10 -29.22 -20.49
C LYS A 183 11.34 -27.77 -20.92
N VAL A 184 10.93 -26.84 -20.07
CA VAL A 184 11.24 -25.41 -20.23
C VAL A 184 12.74 -25.22 -20.08
N THR A 185 13.34 -24.54 -21.04
CA THR A 185 14.76 -24.21 -21.11
C THR A 185 14.93 -22.75 -21.55
N LEU A 186 16.14 -22.19 -21.44
CA LEU A 186 16.45 -20.86 -21.96
C LEU A 186 16.12 -20.71 -23.45
N ASN A 187 16.29 -21.79 -24.23
CA ASN A 187 16.11 -21.74 -25.68
C ASN A 187 14.65 -21.75 -26.12
N ASN A 188 13.71 -22.16 -25.25
CA ASN A 188 12.30 -22.25 -25.59
C ASN A 188 11.38 -21.46 -24.66
N ILE A 189 11.90 -20.77 -23.65
CA ILE A 189 11.07 -20.03 -22.66
C ILE A 189 10.17 -18.99 -23.34
N GLU A 190 10.63 -18.35 -24.41
CA GLU A 190 9.89 -17.32 -25.15
C GLU A 190 8.71 -17.89 -25.95
N GLU A 191 8.66 -19.21 -26.17
CA GLU A 191 7.57 -19.91 -26.85
C GLU A 191 6.39 -20.18 -25.92
N HIS A 192 6.61 -20.08 -24.60
CA HIS A 192 5.58 -20.36 -23.60
C HIS A 192 4.68 -19.16 -23.37
N PRO A 193 3.37 -19.37 -23.10
CA PRO A 193 2.47 -18.30 -22.72
C PRO A 193 2.98 -17.57 -21.47
N PHE A 194 3.20 -16.27 -21.57
CA PHE A 194 3.62 -15.43 -20.44
C PHE A 194 2.44 -14.66 -19.84
N ILE A 195 2.36 -14.66 -18.53
CA ILE A 195 1.37 -13.93 -17.73
C ILE A 195 2.10 -12.75 -17.10
N ALA A 196 1.88 -11.56 -17.66
CA ALA A 196 2.50 -10.32 -17.19
C ALA A 196 1.62 -9.60 -16.17
N THR A 197 2.27 -9.00 -15.19
CA THR A 197 1.64 -8.02 -14.30
C THR A 197 1.85 -6.60 -14.82
N SER A 198 1.01 -5.65 -14.42
CA SER A 198 1.00 -4.27 -14.95
C SER A 198 2.34 -3.54 -14.81
N TRP A 199 3.17 -3.89 -13.84
CA TRP A 199 4.52 -3.30 -13.68
C TRP A 199 5.58 -3.87 -14.63
N GLN A 200 5.24 -4.91 -15.41
CA GLN A 200 6.12 -5.59 -16.38
C GLN A 200 5.78 -5.28 -17.83
N THR A 201 4.59 -4.74 -18.12
CA THR A 201 4.07 -4.55 -19.49
C THR A 201 4.81 -3.49 -20.30
N THR A 202 5.50 -2.56 -19.65
CA THR A 202 6.28 -1.50 -20.31
C THR A 202 7.66 -1.97 -20.77
N ASN A 203 8.18 -3.06 -20.21
CA ASN A 203 9.47 -3.63 -20.58
C ASN A 203 9.33 -5.13 -20.82
N LEU A 204 9.39 -5.55 -22.08
CA LEU A 204 9.27 -6.95 -22.47
C LEU A 204 10.59 -7.72 -22.27
N ILE A 205 11.71 -7.03 -22.11
CA ILE A 205 13.03 -7.65 -21.89
C ILE A 205 13.27 -7.72 -20.39
N HIS A 206 13.40 -8.93 -19.90
CA HIS A 206 13.69 -9.22 -18.50
C HIS A 206 15.11 -9.71 -18.34
N HIS A 207 15.85 -9.08 -17.41
CA HIS A 207 17.25 -9.38 -17.15
C HIS A 207 17.36 -10.45 -16.08
N PHE A 208 18.09 -11.52 -16.39
CA PHE A 208 18.39 -12.62 -15.50
C PHE A 208 19.90 -12.81 -15.36
N GLN A 209 20.32 -13.43 -14.25
CA GLN A 209 21.69 -13.78 -13.98
C GLN A 209 21.76 -15.23 -13.48
N ASP A 210 22.70 -16.02 -13.98
CA ASP A 210 22.95 -17.37 -13.46
C ASP A 210 23.86 -17.36 -12.21
N ASN A 211 24.15 -18.55 -11.69
CA ASN A 211 25.03 -18.70 -10.54
C ASN A 211 26.50 -18.34 -10.83
N ASN A 212 26.88 -18.25 -12.11
CA ASN A 212 28.23 -17.84 -12.55
C ASN A 212 28.30 -16.34 -12.86
N ASN A 213 27.25 -15.57 -12.54
CA ASN A 213 27.06 -14.16 -12.87
C ASN A 213 26.96 -13.87 -14.38
N THR A 214 26.66 -14.86 -15.21
CA THR A 214 26.35 -14.64 -16.63
C THR A 214 24.99 -14.00 -16.76
N GLN A 215 24.89 -12.93 -17.54
CA GLN A 215 23.64 -12.21 -17.77
C GLN A 215 22.90 -12.77 -18.98
N PHE A 216 21.58 -12.82 -18.88
CA PHE A 216 20.66 -13.27 -19.92
C PHE A 216 19.50 -12.28 -20.06
N ASP A 217 19.22 -11.89 -21.26
CA ASP A 217 18.08 -11.07 -21.63
C ASP A 217 17.02 -11.96 -22.29
N ILE A 218 15.84 -12.06 -21.67
CA ILE A 218 14.74 -12.88 -22.15
C ILE A 218 13.58 -11.96 -22.53
N CYS A 219 13.10 -12.08 -23.77
CA CYS A 219 11.96 -11.32 -24.26
C CYS A 219 10.64 -12.06 -23.97
N LEU A 220 9.96 -11.71 -22.87
CA LEU A 220 8.70 -12.35 -22.49
C LEU A 220 7.51 -11.53 -22.98
N LYS A 221 6.92 -11.97 -24.08
CA LYS A 221 5.72 -11.35 -24.66
C LYS A 221 4.47 -11.81 -23.94
N PRO A 222 3.68 -10.90 -23.33
CA PRO A 222 2.50 -11.29 -22.57
C PRO A 222 1.41 -11.87 -23.49
N LYS A 223 0.89 -13.03 -23.10
CA LYS A 223 -0.36 -13.58 -23.61
C LYS A 223 -1.54 -13.15 -22.72
N PHE A 224 -1.28 -12.93 -21.42
CA PHE A 224 -2.24 -12.43 -20.46
C PHE A 224 -1.61 -11.24 -19.72
N GLU A 225 -2.38 -10.18 -19.54
CA GLU A 225 -1.98 -9.01 -18.80
C GLU A 225 -2.96 -8.79 -17.64
N VAL A 226 -2.44 -8.62 -16.43
CA VAL A 226 -3.24 -8.40 -15.22
C VAL A 226 -2.61 -7.31 -14.36
N ASN A 227 -3.42 -6.63 -13.58
CA ASN A 227 -2.95 -5.63 -12.60
C ASN A 227 -2.90 -6.17 -11.17
N SER A 228 -2.94 -7.48 -11.00
CA SER A 228 -3.01 -8.15 -9.70
C SER A 228 -2.06 -9.34 -9.65
N ALA A 229 -1.14 -9.34 -8.67
CA ALA A 229 -0.25 -10.48 -8.43
C ALA A 229 -1.04 -11.76 -8.08
N ASN A 230 -2.16 -11.63 -7.35
CA ASN A 230 -3.01 -12.77 -7.01
C ASN A 230 -3.64 -13.37 -8.26
N VAL A 231 -4.20 -12.53 -9.15
CA VAL A 231 -4.78 -13.01 -10.42
C VAL A 231 -3.73 -13.64 -11.32
N ALA A 232 -2.50 -13.08 -11.38
CA ALA A 232 -1.39 -13.70 -12.09
C ALA A 232 -1.08 -15.10 -11.55
N LEU A 233 -1.03 -15.25 -10.23
CA LEU A 233 -0.80 -16.53 -9.56
C LEU A 233 -1.95 -17.53 -9.79
N ASP A 234 -3.19 -17.05 -9.81
CA ASP A 234 -4.36 -17.90 -10.13
C ASP A 234 -4.30 -18.41 -11.58
N LEU A 235 -3.94 -17.56 -12.55
CA LEU A 235 -3.74 -17.95 -13.94
C LEU A 235 -2.62 -19.00 -14.07
N VAL A 236 -1.50 -18.82 -13.36
CA VAL A 236 -0.43 -19.81 -13.26
C VAL A 236 -0.97 -21.13 -12.71
N SER A 237 -1.73 -21.09 -11.62
CA SER A 237 -2.29 -22.25 -10.94
C SER A 237 -3.28 -23.02 -11.81
N LEU A 238 -3.99 -22.33 -12.70
CA LEU A 238 -4.86 -22.90 -13.73
C LEU A 238 -4.09 -23.52 -14.91
N GLY A 239 -2.76 -23.44 -14.93
CA GLY A 239 -1.94 -24.01 -15.99
C GLY A 239 -1.90 -23.22 -17.29
N LEU A 240 -2.18 -21.91 -17.23
CA LEU A 240 -2.29 -21.08 -18.44
C LEU A 240 -0.95 -20.52 -18.94
N GLY A 241 0.15 -20.78 -18.22
CA GLY A 241 1.48 -20.36 -18.65
C GLY A 241 2.45 -20.12 -17.51
N ILE A 242 3.46 -19.30 -17.78
CA ILE A 242 4.55 -18.93 -16.90
C ILE A 242 4.37 -17.47 -16.48
N ALA A 243 4.64 -17.15 -15.21
CA ALA A 243 4.68 -15.77 -14.73
C ALA A 243 6.03 -15.47 -14.06
N LEU A 244 6.41 -14.20 -14.03
CA LEU A 244 7.54 -13.68 -13.27
C LEU A 244 7.00 -12.96 -12.03
N LEU A 245 7.19 -13.54 -10.84
CA LEU A 245 6.57 -13.08 -9.59
C LEU A 245 7.61 -12.97 -8.47
N PRO A 246 7.36 -12.12 -7.45
CA PRO A 246 8.23 -12.01 -6.29
C PRO A 246 8.34 -13.35 -5.53
N ASP A 247 9.56 -13.78 -5.24
CA ASP A 247 9.86 -15.03 -4.51
C ASP A 247 9.17 -15.09 -3.15
N ILE A 248 9.19 -14.00 -2.40
CA ILE A 248 8.51 -13.88 -1.11
C ILE A 248 6.99 -14.14 -1.22
N PHE A 249 6.38 -13.76 -2.34
CA PHE A 249 4.95 -13.92 -2.59
C PHE A 249 4.58 -15.37 -2.90
N VAL A 250 5.40 -16.04 -3.71
CA VAL A 250 5.11 -17.40 -4.21
C VAL A 250 5.70 -18.53 -3.34
N LYS A 251 6.62 -18.23 -2.41
CA LYS A 251 7.33 -19.21 -1.56
C LYS A 251 6.39 -20.24 -0.92
N LYS A 252 5.25 -19.81 -0.39
CA LYS A 252 4.26 -20.70 0.22
C LYS A 252 3.65 -21.67 -0.80
N HIS A 253 3.29 -21.18 -1.98
CA HIS A 253 2.65 -21.97 -3.03
C HIS A 253 3.63 -22.98 -3.66
N ILE A 254 4.92 -22.63 -3.72
CA ILE A 254 5.98 -23.58 -4.11
C ILE A 254 6.12 -24.68 -3.05
N TYR A 255 6.15 -24.32 -1.76
CA TYR A 255 6.22 -25.27 -0.65
C TYR A 255 5.02 -26.24 -0.63
N GLU A 256 3.82 -25.74 -0.97
CA GLU A 256 2.59 -26.54 -1.10
C GLU A 256 2.57 -27.41 -2.36
N GLY A 257 3.58 -27.33 -3.23
CA GLY A 257 3.68 -28.13 -4.48
C GLY A 257 2.70 -27.71 -5.58
N LYS A 258 1.97 -26.60 -5.42
CA LYS A 258 0.98 -26.10 -6.40
C LYS A 258 1.65 -25.52 -7.64
N ILE A 259 2.76 -24.84 -7.43
CA ILE A 259 3.58 -24.23 -8.48
C ILE A 259 5.05 -24.60 -8.27
N GLN A 260 5.84 -24.47 -9.32
CA GLN A 260 7.27 -24.74 -9.32
C GLN A 260 8.04 -23.52 -9.82
N HIS A 261 9.24 -23.33 -9.30
CA HIS A 261 10.22 -22.40 -9.83
C HIS A 261 10.75 -22.95 -11.16
N VAL A 262 10.63 -22.17 -12.21
CA VAL A 262 11.10 -22.53 -13.57
C VAL A 262 12.48 -21.91 -13.78
N LEU A 263 13.44 -22.66 -14.32
CA LEU A 263 14.82 -22.23 -14.52
C LEU A 263 15.47 -21.73 -13.20
N GLU A 264 15.44 -22.54 -12.16
CA GLU A 264 15.89 -22.20 -10.78
C GLU A 264 17.32 -21.65 -10.70
N HIS A 265 18.19 -21.97 -11.69
CA HIS A 265 19.54 -21.44 -11.80
C HIS A 265 19.58 -19.98 -12.23
N LEU A 266 18.47 -19.42 -12.72
CA LEU A 266 18.36 -18.02 -13.11
C LEU A 266 17.78 -17.17 -11.98
N LYS A 267 18.43 -16.06 -11.74
CA LYS A 267 18.02 -15.05 -10.77
C LYS A 267 17.52 -13.83 -11.53
N GLY A 268 16.25 -13.50 -11.38
CA GLY A 268 15.67 -12.27 -11.92
C GLY A 268 16.09 -11.03 -11.12
N LYS A 269 15.49 -9.92 -11.46
CA LYS A 269 15.74 -8.63 -10.81
C LYS A 269 15.52 -8.72 -9.30
N THR A 270 16.45 -8.15 -8.54
CA THR A 270 16.30 -7.97 -7.10
C THR A 270 15.91 -6.54 -6.81
N ASP A 271 14.79 -6.35 -6.11
CA ASP A 271 14.31 -5.05 -5.70
C ASP A 271 14.29 -4.91 -4.18
N ASN A 272 14.66 -3.72 -3.69
CA ASN A 272 14.59 -3.41 -2.28
C ASN A 272 13.15 -3.14 -1.87
N ILE A 273 12.80 -3.57 -0.65
CA ILE A 273 11.54 -3.27 0.01
C ILE A 273 11.80 -2.17 1.04
N TYR A 274 11.03 -1.10 0.97
CA TYR A 274 11.15 0.05 1.86
C TYR A 274 9.86 0.29 2.64
N TYR A 275 10.00 0.83 3.84
CA TYR A 275 8.94 1.62 4.47
C TYR A 275 9.16 3.10 4.16
N VAL A 276 8.05 3.84 4.04
CA VAL A 276 8.05 5.28 3.76
C VAL A 276 6.99 5.94 4.63
N HIS A 277 7.32 7.10 5.24
CA HIS A 277 6.37 7.89 6.03
C HIS A 277 6.69 9.39 5.94
N ALA A 278 5.72 10.24 6.31
CA ALA A 278 5.84 11.70 6.26
C ALA A 278 6.35 12.34 7.56
N TYR A 279 6.59 11.57 8.62
CA TYR A 279 7.04 12.09 9.91
C TYR A 279 8.48 12.58 9.84
N LYS A 280 8.76 13.82 10.26
CA LYS A 280 10.11 14.41 10.22
C LYS A 280 10.96 13.99 11.43
N GLU A 281 10.53 14.30 12.63
CA GLU A 281 11.30 14.05 13.88
C GLU A 281 10.64 13.03 14.79
N ASN A 282 9.33 13.19 15.06
CA ASN A 282 8.61 12.35 16.00
C ASN A 282 7.76 11.30 15.28
N VAL A 283 8.36 10.14 15.01
CA VAL A 283 7.63 8.99 14.45
C VAL A 283 6.76 8.37 15.54
N PRO A 284 5.42 8.24 15.33
CA PRO A 284 4.51 7.63 16.30
C PRO A 284 4.96 6.22 16.70
N LEU A 285 4.75 5.86 17.97
CA LEU A 285 5.23 4.58 18.50
C LEU A 285 4.61 3.38 17.77
N LYS A 286 3.33 3.46 17.39
CA LYS A 286 2.65 2.44 16.57
C LYS A 286 3.35 2.19 15.21
N VAL A 287 3.86 3.25 14.58
CA VAL A 287 4.62 3.16 13.31
C VAL A 287 6.01 2.55 13.57
N LYS A 288 6.72 2.99 14.62
CA LYS A 288 8.03 2.41 14.99
C LYS A 288 7.92 0.91 15.25
N TRP A 289 6.93 0.47 16.02
CA TRP A 289 6.71 -0.94 16.29
C TRP A 289 6.33 -1.74 15.05
N LEU A 290 5.49 -1.18 14.16
CA LEU A 290 5.21 -1.85 12.89
C LEU A 290 6.47 -2.02 12.06
N ILE A 291 7.34 -1.01 11.96
CA ILE A 291 8.63 -1.10 11.26
C ILE A 291 9.50 -2.22 11.83
N GLU A 292 9.61 -2.32 13.16
CA GLU A 292 10.37 -3.39 13.82
C GLU A 292 9.79 -4.77 13.50
N PHE A 293 8.46 -4.92 13.52
CA PHE A 293 7.82 -6.20 13.19
C PHE A 293 7.94 -6.55 11.70
N LEU A 294 7.92 -5.57 10.80
CA LEU A 294 8.19 -5.79 9.37
C LEU A 294 9.60 -6.33 9.16
N LYS A 295 10.61 -5.69 9.77
CA LYS A 295 12.01 -6.16 9.71
C LYS A 295 12.16 -7.55 10.30
N LYS A 296 11.56 -7.81 11.47
CA LYS A 296 11.57 -9.13 12.10
C LYS A 296 10.92 -10.20 11.22
N THR A 297 9.80 -9.87 10.58
CA THR A 297 9.09 -10.79 9.67
C THR A 297 9.93 -11.10 8.45
N MET A 298 10.63 -10.11 7.91
CA MET A 298 11.50 -10.28 6.75
C MET A 298 12.70 -11.19 7.08
N ASN A 299 13.38 -10.92 8.19
CA ASN A 299 14.54 -11.71 8.62
C ASN A 299 14.20 -13.17 8.94
N ASN A 300 12.98 -13.47 9.41
CA ASN A 300 12.54 -14.84 9.66
C ASN A 300 12.21 -15.64 8.38
N LYS A 301 12.26 -14.99 7.21
CA LYS A 301 11.97 -15.59 5.90
C LYS A 301 13.20 -15.77 5.02
N SER A 302 14.29 -15.08 5.37
CA SER A 302 15.63 -15.30 4.81
C SER A 302 16.22 -16.56 5.44
#